data_47a4aac3426278f6e50bf1065540b2f9
#
_entry.id   47a4aac3426278f6e50bf1065540b2f9
#
_cell.length_a   1.000
_cell.length_b   1.000
_cell.length_c   1.000
_cell.angle_alpha   90.00
_cell.angle_beta   90.00
_cell.angle_gamma   90.00
#
_symmetry.space_group_name_H-M   'P 1'
#
loop_
_entity.id
_entity.type
_entity.pdbx_description
1 polymer ?
#
loop_
_entity_poly.entity_id
_entity_poly.type
_entity_poly.pdbx_seq_one_letter_code
_entity_poly.pdbx_strand_id
1 'polypeptide(L)'
;MVSKEKRFVLHMVFASMMIFGAFTVPAVLLCIRYQDFNELAHIGTISISTLIIGFIGQKVFYYDVNRMNSRICFMTTIFTWLTMIFITSIPFYLSSLNLSYIDSLYEAVASWTTTGTSVVNSDVMPIGLQMLRASCNWMGALGIIVIALNFLPTWQFVGRSLVITEIAGPGFMKINTTFRKTYRRALAIYISLTAIQYALLRISGLNKSDSLITSLSNISTAGLMNLNNGNIIGYGLSVKIIITT
;
A
#
# COMPACT_ATOMS: atom_id res chain seq x y z
N MET A 1 2.93 32.04 -5.85
CA MET A 1 4.01 31.41 -5.09
C MET A 1 3.41 30.35 -4.16
N VAL A 2 3.77 29.08 -4.30
CA VAL A 2 3.19 27.98 -3.50
C VAL A 2 3.71 28.10 -2.06
N SER A 3 2.81 28.11 -1.06
CA SER A 3 3.23 28.20 0.34
C SER A 3 4.16 27.04 0.72
N LYS A 4 5.07 27.25 1.68
CA LYS A 4 6.03 26.22 2.13
C LYS A 4 5.34 24.92 2.54
N GLU A 5 4.18 25.00 3.17
CA GLU A 5 3.37 23.85 3.58
C GLU A 5 2.86 23.06 2.38
N LYS A 6 2.33 23.73 1.36
CA LYS A 6 1.84 23.09 0.13
C LYS A 6 2.98 22.40 -0.64
N ARG A 7 4.18 23.01 -0.65
CA ARG A 7 5.36 22.38 -1.28
C ARG A 7 5.74 21.07 -0.59
N PHE A 8 5.70 21.03 0.73
CA PHE A 8 5.96 19.80 1.48
C PHE A 8 4.95 18.70 1.15
N VAL A 9 3.64 19.04 1.18
CA VAL A 9 2.57 18.07 0.83
C VAL A 9 2.79 17.50 -0.56
N LEU A 10 3.03 18.38 -1.56
CA LEU A 10 3.30 17.94 -2.94
C LEU A 10 4.56 17.08 -3.03
N HIS A 11 5.66 17.46 -2.36
CA HIS A 11 6.87 16.65 -2.34
C HIS A 11 6.61 15.23 -1.84
N MET A 12 5.85 15.08 -0.76
CA MET A 12 5.51 13.76 -0.18
C MET A 12 4.55 12.96 -1.07
N VAL A 13 3.56 13.61 -1.70
CA VAL A 13 2.67 12.95 -2.65
C VAL A 13 3.47 12.40 -3.84
N PHE A 14 4.36 13.19 -4.43
CA PHE A 14 5.20 12.74 -5.55
C PHE A 14 6.19 11.64 -5.13
N ALA A 15 6.74 11.70 -3.90
CA ALA A 15 7.55 10.62 -3.36
C ALA A 15 6.75 9.31 -3.24
N SER A 16 5.50 9.39 -2.80
CA SER A 16 4.60 8.23 -2.71
C SER A 16 4.25 7.67 -4.08
N MET A 17 4.04 8.52 -5.09
CA MET A 17 3.84 8.08 -6.48
C MET A 17 5.04 7.28 -7.01
N MET A 18 6.25 7.73 -6.71
CA MET A 18 7.47 7.03 -7.11
C MET A 18 7.59 5.66 -6.43
N ILE A 19 7.27 5.58 -5.14
CA ILE A 19 7.24 4.32 -4.39
C ILE A 19 6.18 3.38 -4.99
N PHE A 20 4.98 3.88 -5.27
CA PHE A 20 3.91 3.11 -5.89
C PHE A 20 4.34 2.53 -7.24
N GLY A 21 4.91 3.34 -8.14
CA GLY A 21 5.41 2.87 -9.41
C GLY A 21 6.47 1.76 -9.29
N ALA A 22 7.31 1.79 -8.26
CA ALA A 22 8.24 0.70 -7.97
C ALA A 22 7.52 -0.57 -7.47
N PHE A 23 6.47 -0.42 -6.66
CA PHE A 23 5.69 -1.55 -6.13
C PHE A 23 4.74 -2.19 -7.16
N THR A 24 4.50 -1.55 -8.30
CA THR A 24 3.75 -2.16 -9.42
C THR A 24 4.62 -3.06 -10.30
N VAL A 25 5.95 -3.02 -10.16
CA VAL A 25 6.89 -3.86 -10.94
C VAL A 25 6.57 -5.35 -10.87
N PRO A 26 6.24 -5.97 -9.72
CA PRO A 26 5.85 -7.37 -9.69
C PRO A 26 4.62 -7.69 -10.56
N ALA A 27 3.64 -6.78 -10.64
CA ALA A 27 2.47 -6.95 -11.51
C ALA A 27 2.87 -6.92 -12.98
N VAL A 28 3.74 -5.98 -13.38
CA VAL A 28 4.32 -5.91 -14.73
C VAL A 28 5.07 -7.21 -15.08
N LEU A 29 5.87 -7.73 -14.18
CA LEU A 29 6.61 -8.97 -14.39
C LEU A 29 5.68 -10.18 -14.55
N LEU A 30 4.56 -10.24 -13.83
CA LEU A 30 3.58 -11.29 -14.01
C LEU A 30 2.84 -11.18 -15.35
N CYS A 31 2.47 -9.98 -15.80
CA CYS A 31 1.91 -9.78 -17.14
C CYS A 31 2.85 -10.30 -18.23
N ILE A 32 4.14 -10.00 -18.15
CA ILE A 32 5.14 -10.50 -19.10
C ILE A 32 5.21 -12.03 -19.06
N ARG A 33 5.26 -12.62 -17.86
CA ARG A 33 5.37 -14.09 -17.71
C ARG A 33 4.16 -14.85 -18.22
N TYR A 34 2.96 -14.29 -18.07
CA TYR A 34 1.71 -14.90 -18.50
C TYR A 34 1.27 -14.42 -19.89
N GLN A 35 2.10 -13.61 -20.56
CA GLN A 35 1.86 -13.09 -21.91
C GLN A 35 0.56 -12.27 -22.02
N ASP A 36 0.15 -11.63 -20.95
CA ASP A 36 -1.02 -10.75 -20.91
C ASP A 36 -0.62 -9.33 -21.32
N PHE A 37 -0.48 -9.14 -22.64
CA PHE A 37 0.03 -7.89 -23.21
C PHE A 37 -0.94 -6.71 -23.06
N ASN A 38 -2.25 -6.97 -22.95
CA ASN A 38 -3.24 -5.92 -22.76
C ASN A 38 -3.07 -5.30 -21.37
N GLU A 39 -3.06 -6.11 -20.32
CA GLU A 39 -2.88 -5.63 -18.95
C GLU A 39 -1.45 -5.09 -18.73
N LEU A 40 -0.45 -5.67 -19.43
CA LEU A 40 0.91 -5.16 -19.43
C LEU A 40 0.97 -3.71 -19.92
N ALA A 41 0.26 -3.39 -21.01
CA ALA A 41 0.23 -2.02 -21.55
C ALA A 41 -0.39 -1.05 -20.51
N HIS A 42 -1.49 -1.41 -19.88
CA HIS A 42 -2.19 -0.55 -18.92
C HIS A 42 -1.41 -0.39 -17.60
N ILE A 43 -0.99 -1.48 -16.99
CA ILE A 43 -0.22 -1.44 -15.74
C ILE A 43 1.17 -0.84 -15.96
N GLY A 44 1.83 -1.19 -17.07
CA GLY A 44 3.16 -0.70 -17.42
C GLY A 44 3.20 0.81 -17.67
N THR A 45 2.23 1.34 -18.41
CA THR A 45 2.13 2.79 -18.63
C THR A 45 1.90 3.56 -17.34
N ILE A 46 1.04 3.06 -16.45
CA ILE A 46 0.81 3.68 -15.13
C ILE A 46 2.06 3.57 -14.27
N SER A 47 2.75 2.44 -14.26
CA SER A 47 4.02 2.27 -13.52
C SER A 47 5.07 3.28 -13.96
N ILE A 48 5.30 3.37 -15.25
CA ILE A 48 6.32 4.28 -15.80
C ILE A 48 5.92 5.73 -15.59
N SER A 49 4.66 6.10 -15.85
CA SER A 49 4.19 7.47 -15.68
C SER A 49 4.26 7.92 -14.22
N THR A 50 3.89 7.08 -13.25
CA THR A 50 3.99 7.42 -11.83
C THR A 50 5.44 7.54 -11.36
N LEU A 51 6.36 6.71 -11.87
CA LEU A 51 7.79 6.85 -11.60
C LEU A 51 8.34 8.17 -12.14
N ILE A 52 8.05 8.51 -13.40
CA ILE A 52 8.55 9.73 -14.04
C ILE A 52 7.94 10.99 -13.39
N ILE A 53 6.62 11.03 -13.26
CA ILE A 53 5.91 12.17 -12.65
C ILE A 53 6.33 12.32 -11.19
N GLY A 54 6.43 11.21 -10.44
CA GLY A 54 6.91 11.18 -9.07
C GLY A 54 8.32 11.75 -8.93
N PHE A 55 9.25 11.31 -9.80
CA PHE A 55 10.63 11.77 -9.79
C PHE A 55 10.77 13.25 -10.14
N ILE A 56 10.09 13.71 -11.18
CA ILE A 56 10.11 15.13 -11.60
C ILE A 56 9.48 15.99 -10.51
N GLY A 57 8.29 15.60 -10.03
CA GLY A 57 7.56 16.35 -9.01
C GLY A 57 8.34 16.44 -7.70
N GLN A 58 9.02 15.38 -7.28
CA GLN A 58 9.85 15.39 -6.09
C GLN A 58 11.04 16.37 -6.22
N LYS A 59 11.65 16.48 -7.39
CA LYS A 59 12.72 17.47 -7.65
C LYS A 59 12.19 18.91 -7.70
N VAL A 60 11.07 19.14 -8.38
CA VAL A 60 10.46 20.48 -8.54
C VAL A 60 9.96 21.02 -7.19
N PHE A 61 9.37 20.17 -6.38
CA PHE A 61 8.82 20.54 -5.07
C PHE A 61 9.73 20.17 -3.91
N TYR A 62 11.05 20.04 -4.16
CA TYR A 62 12.00 19.74 -3.09
C TYR A 62 11.82 20.66 -1.87
N TYR A 63 11.77 20.06 -0.69
CA TYR A 63 11.58 20.77 0.57
C TYR A 63 12.40 20.11 1.68
N ASP A 64 13.19 20.92 2.39
CA ASP A 64 13.93 20.47 3.57
C ASP A 64 13.03 20.53 4.80
N VAL A 65 12.91 19.39 5.49
CA VAL A 65 11.94 19.16 6.57
C VAL A 65 12.50 19.62 7.90
N ASN A 66 12.34 20.90 8.24
CA ASN A 66 12.79 21.40 9.54
C ASN A 66 11.69 21.53 10.61
N ARG A 67 10.41 21.57 10.26
CA ARG A 67 9.28 21.65 11.20
C ARG A 67 8.04 20.98 10.64
N MET A 68 7.58 19.89 11.26
CA MET A 68 6.31 19.24 10.95
C MET A 68 5.23 19.68 11.93
N ASN A 69 4.11 20.18 11.41
CA ASN A 69 2.89 20.42 12.19
C ASN A 69 1.90 19.28 11.91
N SER A 70 1.15 18.85 12.91
CA SER A 70 0.15 17.76 12.80
C SER A 70 -0.84 18.00 11.64
N ARG A 71 -1.23 19.25 11.37
CA ARG A 71 -2.09 19.63 10.25
C ARG A 71 -1.47 19.26 8.89
N ILE A 72 -0.18 19.51 8.70
CA ILE A 72 0.53 19.19 7.45
C ILE A 72 0.60 17.68 7.26
N CYS A 73 0.87 16.93 8.32
CA CYS A 73 0.88 15.47 8.28
C CYS A 73 -0.48 14.91 7.84
N PHE A 74 -1.58 15.42 8.40
CA PHE A 74 -2.94 15.04 8.01
C PHE A 74 -3.22 15.32 6.53
N MET A 75 -2.97 16.54 6.08
CA MET A 75 -3.15 16.92 4.68
C MET A 75 -2.33 16.02 3.75
N THR A 76 -1.07 15.77 4.09
CA THR A 76 -0.20 14.89 3.31
C THR A 76 -0.79 13.50 3.19
N THR A 77 -1.25 12.92 4.30
CA THR A 77 -1.88 11.59 4.30
C THR A 77 -3.12 11.56 3.40
N ILE A 78 -4.04 12.50 3.57
CA ILE A 78 -5.29 12.55 2.78
C ILE A 78 -4.98 12.67 1.29
N PHE A 79 -4.13 13.64 0.90
CA PHE A 79 -3.80 13.84 -0.51
C PHE A 79 -3.04 12.66 -1.11
N THR A 80 -2.15 12.01 -0.34
CA THR A 80 -1.46 10.80 -0.79
C THR A 80 -2.45 9.68 -1.06
N TRP A 81 -3.35 9.38 -0.12
CA TRP A 81 -4.34 8.33 -0.28
C TRP A 81 -5.28 8.57 -1.46
N LEU A 82 -5.84 9.78 -1.57
CA LEU A 82 -6.71 10.13 -2.70
C LEU A 82 -5.95 9.98 -4.03
N THR A 83 -4.72 10.49 -4.12
CA THR A 83 -3.92 10.38 -5.34
C THR A 83 -3.66 8.92 -5.71
N MET A 84 -3.28 8.09 -4.74
CA MET A 84 -3.03 6.66 -4.99
C MET A 84 -4.27 5.91 -5.43
N ILE A 85 -5.41 6.17 -4.80
CA ILE A 85 -6.70 5.57 -5.18
C ILE A 85 -7.07 5.94 -6.62
N PHE A 86 -7.01 7.23 -6.99
CA PHE A 86 -7.32 7.66 -8.35
C PHE A 86 -6.36 7.08 -9.40
N ILE A 87 -5.07 7.03 -9.12
CA ILE A 87 -4.09 6.44 -10.03
C ILE A 87 -4.34 4.93 -10.19
N THR A 88 -4.61 4.22 -9.10
CA THR A 88 -4.85 2.77 -9.13
C THR A 88 -6.16 2.42 -9.82
N SER A 89 -7.18 3.28 -9.80
CA SER A 89 -8.44 3.03 -10.52
C SER A 89 -8.28 2.98 -12.04
N ILE A 90 -7.26 3.64 -12.60
CA ILE A 90 -7.06 3.71 -14.05
C ILE A 90 -6.77 2.33 -14.67
N PRO A 91 -5.82 1.50 -14.19
CA PRO A 91 -5.62 0.16 -14.71
C PRO A 91 -6.88 -0.71 -14.63
N PHE A 92 -7.65 -0.62 -13.54
CA PHE A 92 -8.91 -1.37 -13.42
C PHE A 92 -9.94 -0.92 -14.45
N TYR A 93 -10.05 0.38 -14.70
CA TYR A 93 -10.97 0.94 -15.69
C TYR A 93 -10.62 0.56 -17.14
N LEU A 94 -9.31 0.58 -17.46
CA LEU A 94 -8.82 0.26 -18.79
C LEU A 94 -8.70 -1.25 -19.05
N SER A 95 -8.90 -2.08 -18.03
CA SER A 95 -8.72 -3.52 -18.12
C SER A 95 -9.72 -4.20 -19.04
N SER A 96 -9.39 -5.43 -19.43
CA SER A 96 -10.25 -6.34 -20.18
C SER A 96 -11.57 -6.71 -19.46
N LEU A 97 -11.70 -6.34 -18.17
CA LEU A 97 -12.89 -6.60 -17.37
C LEU A 97 -14.08 -5.70 -17.71
N ASN A 98 -13.89 -4.65 -18.51
CA ASN A 98 -14.94 -3.68 -18.90
C ASN A 98 -15.72 -3.10 -17.71
N LEU A 99 -15.01 -2.77 -16.63
CA LEU A 99 -15.61 -2.20 -15.42
C LEU A 99 -16.09 -0.77 -15.66
N SER A 100 -17.16 -0.36 -14.98
CA SER A 100 -17.50 1.05 -14.89
C SER A 100 -16.40 1.81 -14.12
N TYR A 101 -16.31 3.13 -14.32
CA TYR A 101 -15.35 3.93 -13.56
C TYR A 101 -15.59 3.86 -12.04
N ILE A 102 -16.87 3.76 -11.64
CA ILE A 102 -17.26 3.64 -10.23
C ILE A 102 -16.78 2.30 -9.65
N ASP A 103 -16.97 1.19 -10.38
CA ASP A 103 -16.50 -0.13 -9.96
C ASP A 103 -14.97 -0.18 -9.88
N SER A 104 -14.28 0.44 -10.84
CA SER A 104 -12.82 0.55 -10.85
C SER A 104 -12.30 1.38 -9.67
N LEU A 105 -13.00 2.46 -9.34
CA LEU A 105 -12.70 3.27 -8.16
C LEU A 105 -12.96 2.47 -6.88
N TYR A 106 -14.03 1.69 -6.83
CA TYR A 106 -14.34 0.80 -5.71
C TYR A 106 -13.22 -0.22 -5.48
N GLU A 107 -12.75 -0.91 -6.54
CA GLU A 107 -11.62 -1.85 -6.46
C GLU A 107 -10.35 -1.17 -5.93
N ALA A 108 -10.06 0.05 -6.40
CA ALA A 108 -8.92 0.81 -5.93
C ALA A 108 -9.05 1.20 -4.44
N VAL A 109 -10.21 1.70 -4.02
CA VAL A 109 -10.49 2.04 -2.60
C VAL A 109 -10.36 0.80 -1.74
N ALA A 110 -11.05 -0.29 -2.10
CA ALA A 110 -11.03 -1.55 -1.36
C ALA A 110 -9.61 -2.13 -1.22
N SER A 111 -8.79 -1.97 -2.27
CA SER A 111 -7.39 -2.38 -2.23
C SER A 111 -6.57 -1.54 -1.25
N TRP A 112 -6.61 -0.22 -1.33
CA TRP A 112 -5.83 0.66 -0.46
C TRP A 112 -6.27 0.62 1.00
N THR A 113 -7.58 0.46 1.25
CA THR A 113 -8.13 0.36 2.62
C THR A 113 -8.08 -1.05 3.20
N THR A 114 -7.56 -2.02 2.45
CA THR A 114 -7.48 -3.43 2.85
C THR A 114 -8.83 -4.02 3.29
N THR A 115 -9.93 -3.56 2.67
CA THR A 115 -11.28 -3.94 3.07
C THR A 115 -11.61 -5.40 2.72
N GLY A 116 -10.93 -5.96 1.72
CA GLY A 116 -11.12 -7.37 1.33
C GLY A 116 -12.41 -7.66 0.57
N THR A 117 -13.07 -6.62 0.05
CA THR A 117 -14.25 -6.74 -0.81
C THR A 117 -13.88 -6.49 -2.26
N SER A 118 -14.60 -7.09 -3.19
CA SER A 118 -14.40 -6.92 -4.63
C SER A 118 -15.75 -7.02 -5.35
N VAL A 119 -15.93 -6.21 -6.39
CA VAL A 119 -17.07 -6.32 -7.33
C VAL A 119 -16.76 -7.32 -8.45
N VAL A 120 -15.49 -7.72 -8.57
CA VAL A 120 -15.02 -8.67 -9.58
C VAL A 120 -14.70 -10.00 -8.93
N ASN A 121 -15.18 -11.08 -9.53
CA ASN A 121 -14.76 -12.42 -9.11
C ASN A 121 -13.27 -12.60 -9.41
N SER A 122 -12.51 -13.10 -8.43
CA SER A 122 -11.06 -13.32 -8.56
C SER A 122 -10.70 -14.26 -9.71
N ASP A 123 -11.58 -15.18 -10.09
CA ASP A 123 -11.33 -16.17 -11.15
C ASP A 123 -11.28 -15.55 -12.55
N VAL A 124 -12.00 -14.44 -12.76
CA VAL A 124 -12.02 -13.74 -14.05
C VAL A 124 -11.00 -12.58 -14.10
N MET A 125 -10.44 -12.21 -12.96
CA MET A 125 -9.50 -11.10 -12.89
C MET A 125 -8.13 -11.48 -13.45
N PRO A 126 -7.58 -10.75 -14.44
CA PRO A 126 -6.23 -10.97 -14.95
C PRO A 126 -5.18 -10.98 -13.84
N ILE A 127 -4.20 -11.87 -13.95
CA ILE A 127 -3.20 -12.07 -12.89
C ILE A 127 -2.37 -10.82 -12.57
N GLY A 128 -2.15 -9.97 -13.57
CA GLY A 128 -1.48 -8.68 -13.41
C GLY A 128 -2.28 -7.75 -12.50
N LEU A 129 -3.60 -7.66 -12.69
CA LEU A 129 -4.49 -6.86 -11.83
C LEU A 129 -4.62 -7.44 -10.43
N GLN A 130 -4.66 -8.77 -10.30
CA GLN A 130 -4.64 -9.42 -8.98
C GLN A 130 -3.37 -9.07 -8.20
N MET A 131 -2.22 -9.10 -8.87
CA MET A 131 -0.94 -8.72 -8.27
C MET A 131 -0.89 -7.23 -7.93
N LEU A 132 -1.40 -6.36 -8.82
CA LEU A 132 -1.53 -4.93 -8.56
C LEU A 132 -2.38 -4.69 -7.30
N ARG A 133 -3.55 -5.34 -7.20
CA ARG A 133 -4.44 -5.28 -6.05
C ARG A 133 -3.75 -5.73 -4.77
N ALA A 134 -3.08 -6.88 -4.79
CA ALA A 134 -2.33 -7.40 -3.64
C ALA A 134 -1.19 -6.46 -3.21
N SER A 135 -0.49 -5.83 -4.15
CA SER A 135 0.53 -4.82 -3.87
C SER A 135 -0.07 -3.58 -3.21
N CYS A 136 -1.23 -3.11 -3.68
CA CYS A 136 -1.95 -1.99 -3.07
C CYS A 136 -2.45 -2.33 -1.66
N ASN A 137 -2.99 -3.53 -1.44
CA ASN A 137 -3.36 -4.01 -0.10
C ASN A 137 -2.16 -3.96 0.85
N TRP A 138 -1.02 -4.51 0.41
CA TRP A 138 0.18 -4.57 1.22
C TRP A 138 0.73 -3.18 1.58
N MET A 139 0.75 -2.25 0.62
CA MET A 139 1.16 -0.85 0.84
C MET A 139 0.14 -0.09 1.70
N GLY A 140 -1.15 -0.30 1.49
CA GLY A 140 -2.23 0.31 2.24
C GLY A 140 -2.15 -0.03 3.73
N ALA A 141 -1.93 -1.30 4.07
CA ALA A 141 -1.74 -1.76 5.44
C ALA A 141 -0.52 -1.07 6.10
N LEU A 142 0.61 -0.95 5.39
CA LEU A 142 1.75 -0.17 5.88
C LEU A 142 1.40 1.29 6.12
N GLY A 143 0.61 1.91 5.24
CA GLY A 143 0.11 3.27 5.41
C GLY A 143 -0.73 3.42 6.67
N ILE A 144 -1.62 2.48 6.96
CA ILE A 144 -2.43 2.46 8.19
C ILE A 144 -1.54 2.32 9.42
N ILE A 145 -0.53 1.45 9.40
CA ILE A 145 0.44 1.31 10.51
C ILE A 145 1.17 2.63 10.77
N VAL A 146 1.61 3.33 9.72
CA VAL A 146 2.26 4.64 9.86
C VAL A 146 1.31 5.67 10.49
N ILE A 147 0.07 5.71 10.03
CA ILE A 147 -0.97 6.59 10.59
C ILE A 147 -1.18 6.26 12.07
N ALA A 148 -1.41 5.00 12.41
CA ALA A 148 -1.62 4.57 13.79
C ALA A 148 -0.45 4.96 14.71
N LEU A 149 0.78 4.72 14.27
CA LEU A 149 1.97 5.09 15.05
C LEU A 149 2.12 6.61 15.24
N ASN A 150 1.63 7.42 14.31
CA ASN A 150 1.62 8.88 14.45
C ASN A 150 0.57 9.37 15.46
N PHE A 151 -0.58 8.68 15.54
CA PHE A 151 -1.68 9.11 16.41
C PHE A 151 -1.60 8.55 17.83
N LEU A 152 -1.06 7.34 18.03
CA LEU A 152 -0.91 6.71 19.35
C LEU A 152 -0.23 7.60 20.41
N PRO A 153 0.86 8.34 20.12
CA PRO A 153 1.46 9.24 21.10
C PRO A 153 0.55 10.39 21.51
N THR A 154 -0.25 10.94 20.58
CA THR A 154 -1.15 12.06 20.86
C THR A 154 -2.29 11.65 21.79
N TRP A 155 -2.80 10.43 21.69
CA TRP A 155 -3.84 9.92 22.59
C TRP A 155 -3.32 9.70 24.02
N GLN A 156 -2.06 9.30 24.18
CA GLN A 156 -1.43 9.21 25.51
C GLN A 156 -1.19 10.60 26.13
N PHE A 157 -0.99 11.64 25.31
CA PHE A 157 -0.79 13.02 25.78
C PHE A 157 -2.07 13.71 26.22
N VAL A 158 -3.24 13.37 25.71
CA VAL A 158 -4.53 13.94 26.16
C VAL A 158 -4.80 13.59 27.63
N GLY A 159 -4.35 12.41 28.11
CA GLY A 159 -4.42 12.05 29.53
C GLY A 159 -3.32 12.64 30.41
N ARG A 160 -2.20 13.08 29.83
CA ARG A 160 -1.04 13.65 30.54
C ARG A 160 -0.87 15.16 30.37
N SER A 161 -1.62 15.79 29.48
CA SER A 161 -1.52 17.22 29.14
C SER A 161 -1.87 18.18 30.29
N LEU A 162 -2.47 17.69 31.36
CA LEU A 162 -2.70 18.48 32.59
C LEU A 162 -1.44 18.61 33.46
N VAL A 163 -0.34 17.89 33.17
CA VAL A 163 0.86 17.87 34.02
C VAL A 163 2.10 18.47 33.34
N ILE A 164 2.09 18.70 32.01
CA ILE A 164 3.30 19.08 31.24
C ILE A 164 3.17 20.47 30.58
N THR A 165 2.44 21.39 31.18
CA THR A 165 2.46 22.81 30.72
C THR A 165 3.74 23.56 31.16
N GLU A 166 4.68 22.94 31.88
CA GLU A 166 5.85 23.66 32.45
C GLU A 166 7.24 23.17 31.99
N ILE A 167 7.35 22.22 31.06
CA ILE A 167 8.69 21.79 30.61
C ILE A 167 8.83 22.00 29.11
N ALA A 168 9.14 23.24 28.73
CA ALA A 168 9.74 23.57 27.45
C ALA A 168 11.21 23.04 27.44
N GLY A 169 11.42 21.82 26.98
CA GLY A 169 12.74 21.19 26.89
C GLY A 169 12.89 20.37 25.59
N PRO A 170 14.08 19.90 25.24
CA PRO A 170 14.47 19.32 23.93
C PRO A 170 13.82 17.97 23.60
N GLY A 171 12.56 17.77 24.00
CA GLY A 171 11.81 16.52 23.81
C GLY A 171 11.46 16.18 22.36
N PHE A 172 11.35 17.17 21.48
CA PHE A 172 10.95 16.94 20.09
C PHE A 172 11.95 16.11 19.27
N MET A 173 13.25 16.25 19.53
CA MET A 173 14.28 15.48 18.83
C MET A 173 14.29 14.00 19.23
N LYS A 174 13.94 13.71 20.49
CA LYS A 174 13.88 12.34 21.03
C LYS A 174 12.66 11.55 20.54
N ILE A 175 11.54 12.23 20.29
CA ILE A 175 10.32 11.63 19.74
C ILE A 175 10.56 11.16 18.29
N ASN A 176 11.25 11.95 17.48
CA ASN A 176 11.52 11.65 16.08
C ASN A 176 12.43 10.41 15.89
N THR A 177 13.45 10.27 16.74
CA THR A 177 14.35 9.10 16.71
C THR A 177 13.65 7.82 17.18
N THR A 178 12.75 7.90 18.16
CA THR A 178 11.98 6.77 18.68
C THR A 178 10.95 6.31 17.63
N PHE A 179 10.23 7.24 16.99
CA PHE A 179 9.28 6.96 15.91
C PHE A 179 9.95 6.20 14.75
N ARG A 180 11.09 6.71 14.26
CA ARG A 180 11.84 6.09 13.17
C ARG A 180 12.30 4.67 13.52
N LYS A 181 12.73 4.43 14.75
CA LYS A 181 13.13 3.09 15.22
C LYS A 181 11.93 2.15 15.30
N THR A 182 10.79 2.61 15.83
CA THR A 182 9.56 1.83 15.94
C THR A 182 9.01 1.46 14.57
N TYR A 183 8.94 2.42 13.64
CA TYR A 183 8.52 2.18 12.28
C TYR A 183 9.42 1.17 11.56
N ARG A 184 10.73 1.30 11.65
CA ARG A 184 11.67 0.34 11.04
C ARG A 184 11.51 -1.07 11.61
N ARG A 185 11.24 -1.21 12.91
CA ARG A 185 10.95 -2.51 13.53
C ARG A 185 9.63 -3.09 13.03
N ALA A 186 8.58 -2.29 13.02
CA ALA A 186 7.27 -2.70 12.50
C ALA A 186 7.37 -3.14 11.03
N LEU A 187 8.07 -2.37 10.19
CA LEU A 187 8.32 -2.71 8.79
C LEU A 187 9.10 -4.01 8.64
N ALA A 188 10.15 -4.21 9.45
CA ALA A 188 10.95 -5.44 9.41
C ALA A 188 10.10 -6.67 9.80
N ILE A 189 9.27 -6.57 10.82
CA ILE A 189 8.34 -7.63 11.24
C ILE A 189 7.35 -7.92 10.11
N TYR A 190 6.76 -6.89 9.52
CA TYR A 190 5.77 -7.02 8.43
C TYR A 190 6.35 -7.72 7.20
N ILE A 191 7.56 -7.34 6.78
CA ILE A 191 8.29 -7.99 5.68
C ILE A 191 8.63 -9.44 6.05
N SER A 192 9.11 -9.69 7.28
CA SER A 192 9.46 -11.04 7.73
C SER A 192 8.25 -11.98 7.73
N LEU A 193 7.10 -11.51 8.23
CA LEU A 193 5.85 -12.28 8.22
C LEU A 193 5.41 -12.59 6.80
N THR A 194 5.46 -11.62 5.88
CA THR A 194 5.14 -11.82 4.47
C THR A 194 6.07 -12.88 3.84
N ALA A 195 7.36 -12.82 4.10
CA ALA A 195 8.34 -13.77 3.58
C ALA A 195 8.13 -15.19 4.15
N ILE A 196 7.85 -15.30 5.44
CA ILE A 196 7.56 -16.58 6.11
C ILE A 196 6.29 -17.19 5.50
N GLN A 197 5.20 -16.42 5.40
CA GLN A 197 3.96 -16.92 4.83
C GLN A 197 4.13 -17.33 3.36
N TYR A 198 4.85 -16.53 2.56
CA TYR A 198 5.20 -16.92 1.20
C TYR A 198 5.93 -18.26 1.14
N ALA A 199 6.96 -18.46 1.97
CA ALA A 199 7.73 -19.69 2.02
C ALA A 199 6.86 -20.89 2.43
N LEU A 200 6.02 -20.75 3.44
CA LEU A 200 5.11 -21.80 3.90
C LEU A 200 4.10 -22.19 2.80
N LEU A 201 3.51 -21.22 2.09
CA LEU A 201 2.60 -21.49 0.97
C LEU A 201 3.32 -22.19 -0.19
N ARG A 202 4.59 -21.84 -0.46
CA ARG A 202 5.43 -22.52 -1.46
C ARG A 202 5.70 -23.97 -1.08
N ILE A 203 6.04 -24.24 0.17
CA ILE A 203 6.28 -25.60 0.68
C ILE A 203 4.98 -26.44 0.63
N SER A 204 3.84 -25.81 0.85
CA SER A 204 2.52 -26.45 0.77
C SER A 204 2.03 -26.73 -0.66
N GLY A 205 2.84 -26.42 -1.69
CA GLY A 205 2.59 -26.77 -3.09
C GLY A 205 1.92 -25.69 -3.96
N LEU A 206 1.67 -24.49 -3.44
CA LEU A 206 1.13 -23.40 -4.27
C LEU A 206 2.16 -22.91 -5.30
N ASN A 207 1.65 -22.42 -6.44
CA ASN A 207 2.48 -21.78 -7.47
C ASN A 207 3.15 -20.51 -6.94
N LYS A 208 4.25 -20.09 -7.58
CA LYS A 208 5.00 -18.88 -7.16
C LYS A 208 4.14 -17.62 -7.15
N SER A 209 3.32 -17.44 -8.19
CA SER A 209 2.46 -16.25 -8.34
C SER A 209 1.35 -16.25 -7.30
N ASP A 210 0.67 -17.38 -7.11
CA ASP A 210 -0.43 -17.51 -6.16
C ASP A 210 0.07 -17.35 -4.72
N SER A 211 1.23 -17.95 -4.39
CA SER A 211 1.85 -17.79 -3.07
C SER A 211 2.19 -16.33 -2.77
N LEU A 212 2.68 -15.58 -3.79
CA LEU A 212 3.04 -14.17 -3.61
C LEU A 212 1.79 -13.30 -3.44
N ILE A 213 0.79 -13.44 -4.32
CA ILE A 213 -0.45 -12.68 -4.25
C ILE A 213 -1.16 -12.96 -2.92
N THR A 214 -1.28 -14.22 -2.54
CA THR A 214 -1.95 -14.63 -1.30
C THR A 214 -1.21 -14.12 -0.07
N SER A 215 0.12 -14.21 -0.02
CA SER A 215 0.89 -13.73 1.14
C SER A 215 0.79 -12.21 1.32
N LEU A 216 0.86 -11.43 0.23
CA LEU A 216 0.70 -9.98 0.29
C LEU A 216 -0.71 -9.59 0.75
N SER A 217 -1.74 -10.24 0.20
CA SER A 217 -3.13 -9.95 0.51
C SER A 217 -3.52 -10.41 1.92
N ASN A 218 -3.01 -11.56 2.38
CA ASN A 218 -3.35 -12.10 3.68
C ASN A 218 -2.68 -11.34 4.83
N ILE A 219 -1.37 -11.07 4.74
CA ILE A 219 -0.66 -10.29 5.76
C ILE A 219 -1.19 -8.86 5.87
N SER A 220 -1.72 -8.31 4.78
CA SER A 220 -2.41 -7.01 4.80
C SER A 220 -3.84 -7.07 5.37
N THR A 221 -4.31 -8.26 5.80
CA THR A 221 -5.67 -8.52 6.30
C THR A 221 -6.79 -8.33 5.27
N ALA A 222 -6.47 -8.16 3.99
CA ALA A 222 -7.47 -8.04 2.94
C ALA A 222 -8.12 -9.38 2.58
N GLY A 223 -7.39 -10.50 2.70
CA GLY A 223 -7.92 -11.84 2.50
C GLY A 223 -8.35 -12.19 1.08
N LEU A 224 -8.08 -11.33 0.10
CA LEU A 224 -8.36 -11.58 -1.32
C LEU A 224 -7.34 -12.56 -1.89
N MET A 225 -7.78 -13.73 -2.28
CA MET A 225 -6.94 -14.83 -2.74
C MET A 225 -7.16 -15.12 -4.21
N ASN A 226 -6.08 -15.47 -4.91
CA ASN A 226 -6.13 -16.04 -6.24
C ASN A 226 -6.21 -17.58 -6.12
N LEU A 227 -7.30 -18.07 -5.58
CA LEU A 227 -7.53 -19.50 -5.44
C LEU A 227 -8.65 -19.87 -6.39
N ASN A 228 -8.47 -20.94 -7.17
CA ASN A 228 -9.47 -21.43 -8.11
C ASN A 228 -10.87 -21.42 -7.45
N ASN A 229 -11.79 -20.63 -7.99
CA ASN A 229 -13.15 -20.35 -7.49
C ASN A 229 -13.23 -19.60 -6.15
N GLY A 230 -12.21 -18.86 -5.74
CA GLY A 230 -12.22 -18.13 -4.45
C GLY A 230 -12.38 -19.05 -3.24
N ASN A 231 -12.36 -20.36 -3.45
CA ASN A 231 -12.64 -21.36 -2.42
C ASN A 231 -11.36 -22.02 -1.91
N ILE A 232 -11.10 -21.82 -0.63
CA ILE A 232 -10.05 -22.55 0.11
C ILE A 232 -10.33 -24.08 0.14
N ILE A 233 -11.54 -24.52 -0.19
CA ILE A 233 -12.03 -25.89 -0.01
C ILE A 233 -11.21 -26.91 -0.80
N GLY A 234 -10.73 -26.57 -2.00
CA GLY A 234 -9.92 -27.46 -2.87
C GLY A 234 -8.46 -27.64 -2.46
N TYR A 235 -7.97 -26.85 -1.50
CA TYR A 235 -6.57 -26.90 -1.05
C TYR A 235 -6.36 -27.84 0.13
N GLY A 236 -5.16 -28.40 0.24
CA GLY A 236 -4.78 -29.27 1.36
C GLY A 236 -4.88 -28.55 2.72
N LEU A 237 -5.02 -29.33 3.78
CA LEU A 237 -5.20 -28.82 5.14
C LEU A 237 -4.09 -27.84 5.56
N SER A 238 -2.86 -28.08 5.12
CA SER A 238 -1.70 -27.21 5.39
C SER A 238 -1.89 -25.79 4.86
N VAL A 239 -2.39 -25.62 3.63
CA VAL A 239 -2.66 -24.29 3.05
C VAL A 239 -3.75 -23.59 3.82
N LYS A 240 -4.82 -24.30 4.21
CA LYS A 240 -5.92 -23.74 5.00
C LYS A 240 -5.44 -23.19 6.34
N ILE A 241 -4.61 -23.95 7.06
CA ILE A 241 -4.04 -23.52 8.35
C ILE A 241 -3.17 -22.28 8.15
N ILE A 242 -2.26 -22.26 7.15
CA ILE A 242 -1.35 -21.13 6.92
C ILE A 242 -2.09 -19.82 6.59
N ILE A 243 -3.25 -19.92 5.96
CA ILE A 243 -4.05 -18.75 5.59
C ILE A 243 -4.88 -18.25 6.78
N THR A 244 -5.30 -19.10 7.69
CA THR A 244 -6.15 -18.76 8.84
C THR A 244 -5.37 -18.36 10.10
N THR A 245 -4.06 -18.62 10.15
CA THR A 245 -3.16 -18.17 11.24
C THR A 245 -2.50 -16.85 10.93
#